data_51cf53775f71baa8fc5d928ab7ae548c
#
_entry.id   51cf53775f71baa8fc5d928ab7ae548c
#
_cell.length_a   1.000
_cell.length_b   1.000
_cell.length_c   1.000
_cell.angle_alpha   90.00
_cell.angle_beta   90.00
_cell.angle_gamma   90.00
#
_symmetry.space_group_name_H-M   'P 1'
#
loop_
_entity.id
_entity.type
_entity.pdbx_description
1 polymer ?
#
loop_
_entity_poly.entity_id
_entity_poly.type
_entity_poly.pdbx_seq_one_letter_code
_entity_poly.pdbx_strand_id
1 'polypeptide(L)'
;MDSLAQWPHNIEVCICRVPIRKRDGYDVDKLTAFAKKLKAHMVKNGIVFLICYAPVEDKARPFEVGKAMSDAGFYHVDNIIVEKSWFPGKRSEANLVNSHEYVLHFCNGKVWALDRLPIREYLKTGGDMSCPGNTWKVETGSLDDSYPVDLAELLIRMTDCLPGSVIFDPYMGSSAALRTALKLGHSFYGFEKDERRMKKYDKIIKEFSGATTSKKS
;
A
#
# COMPACT_ATOMS: atom_id res chain seq x y z
N MET A 1 11.10 -14.72 -3.94
CA MET A 1 11.77 -13.41 -3.69
C MET A 1 13.23 -13.75 -3.50
N ASP A 2 14.04 -13.39 -4.47
CA ASP A 2 15.42 -13.77 -4.49
C ASP A 2 16.20 -13.14 -3.34
N SER A 3 17.07 -13.94 -2.73
CA SER A 3 17.92 -13.61 -1.59
C SER A 3 18.95 -12.51 -1.86
N LEU A 4 19.02 -11.99 -3.09
CA LEU A 4 20.04 -11.06 -3.55
C LEU A 4 19.63 -9.59 -3.49
N ALA A 5 18.35 -9.28 -3.43
CA ALA A 5 17.91 -7.88 -3.31
C ALA A 5 18.11 -7.39 -1.87
N GLN A 6 18.97 -6.42 -1.70
CA GLN A 6 19.21 -5.79 -0.41
C GLN A 6 17.99 -4.90 -0.06
N TRP A 7 17.32 -5.22 1.03
CA TRP A 7 16.23 -4.42 1.55
C TRP A 7 16.75 -3.13 2.17
N PRO A 8 16.01 -2.02 2.04
CA PRO A 8 16.38 -0.81 2.75
C PRO A 8 16.28 -1.01 4.26
N HIS A 9 17.06 -0.26 5.00
CA HIS A 9 16.91 -0.14 6.46
C HIS A 9 16.10 1.11 6.79
N ASN A 10 15.60 1.18 8.02
CA ASN A 10 14.83 2.32 8.53
C ASN A 10 13.59 2.62 7.70
N ILE A 11 12.86 1.58 7.31
CA ILE A 11 11.58 1.74 6.61
C ILE A 11 10.58 2.38 7.57
N GLU A 12 10.10 3.58 7.27
CA GLU A 12 9.02 4.24 8.02
C GLU A 12 7.65 3.80 7.56
N VAL A 13 7.46 3.66 6.24
CA VAL A 13 6.16 3.25 5.68
C VAL A 13 6.39 2.14 4.66
N CYS A 14 5.68 1.03 4.82
CA CYS A 14 5.52 0.02 3.78
C CYS A 14 4.10 0.08 3.24
N ILE A 15 3.98 0.27 1.92
CA ILE A 15 2.69 0.22 1.25
C ILE A 15 2.80 -0.72 0.06
N CYS A 16 1.98 -1.75 0.01
CA CYS A 16 2.00 -2.66 -1.12
C CYS A 16 0.67 -3.38 -1.33
N ARG A 17 0.46 -3.83 -2.55
CA ARG A 17 -0.61 -4.76 -2.86
C ARG A 17 -0.13 -6.19 -2.70
N VAL A 18 -0.80 -6.96 -1.86
CA VAL A 18 -0.52 -8.39 -1.70
C VAL A 18 -0.81 -9.10 -3.03
N PRO A 19 0.11 -9.96 -3.54
CA PRO A 19 -0.10 -10.69 -4.78
C PRO A 19 -1.43 -11.46 -4.80
N ILE A 20 -2.20 -11.32 -5.88
CA ILE A 20 -3.58 -11.81 -5.96
C ILE A 20 -3.64 -13.32 -6.23
N ARG A 21 -2.67 -13.88 -6.95
CA ARG A 21 -2.72 -15.25 -7.45
C ARG A 21 -1.62 -16.10 -6.83
N LYS A 22 -1.92 -17.38 -6.58
CA LYS A 22 -0.90 -18.35 -6.14
C LYS A 22 0.32 -18.38 -7.06
N ARG A 23 0.12 -18.27 -8.38
CA ARG A 23 1.21 -18.17 -9.37
C ARG A 23 2.07 -16.91 -9.19
N ASP A 24 1.54 -15.86 -8.56
CA ASP A 24 2.25 -14.61 -8.29
C ASP A 24 3.02 -14.66 -6.96
N GLY A 25 3.03 -15.82 -6.30
CA GLY A 25 3.81 -16.09 -5.10
C GLY A 25 3.04 -15.93 -3.79
N TYR A 26 1.69 -15.82 -3.83
CA TYR A 26 0.89 -15.86 -2.60
C TYR A 26 0.99 -17.25 -1.96
N ASP A 27 1.49 -17.26 -0.73
CA ASP A 27 1.66 -18.43 0.12
C ASP A 27 1.76 -17.90 1.56
N VAL A 28 0.99 -18.46 2.48
CA VAL A 28 0.91 -17.98 3.87
C VAL A 28 2.25 -18.10 4.59
N ASP A 29 3.00 -19.19 4.35
CA ASP A 29 4.31 -19.37 4.98
C ASP A 29 5.33 -18.35 4.45
N LYS A 30 5.32 -18.09 3.16
CA LYS A 30 6.14 -17.03 2.54
C LYS A 30 5.74 -15.65 3.04
N LEU A 31 4.46 -15.43 3.26
CA LEU A 31 3.96 -14.16 3.80
C LEU A 31 4.43 -13.95 5.24
N THR A 32 4.40 -15.00 6.08
CA THR A 32 4.93 -14.92 7.44
C THR A 32 6.44 -14.64 7.46
N ALA A 33 7.20 -15.30 6.57
CA ALA A 33 8.63 -15.03 6.42
C ALA A 33 8.90 -13.59 5.92
N PHE A 34 8.10 -13.11 4.97
CA PHE A 34 8.13 -11.72 4.50
C PHE A 34 7.86 -10.75 5.66
N ALA A 35 6.80 -10.98 6.43
CA ALA A 35 6.40 -10.11 7.54
C ALA A 35 7.52 -10.02 8.60
N LYS A 36 8.14 -11.14 8.97
CA LYS A 36 9.30 -11.15 9.89
C LYS A 36 10.49 -10.36 9.35
N LYS A 37 10.81 -10.53 8.06
CA LYS A 37 11.87 -9.78 7.39
C LYS A 37 11.54 -8.29 7.36
N LEU A 38 10.32 -7.92 6.97
CA LEU A 38 9.87 -6.53 6.94
C LEU A 38 10.03 -5.88 8.32
N LYS A 39 9.57 -6.56 9.37
CA LYS A 39 9.67 -6.08 10.74
C LYS A 39 11.11 -5.74 11.16
N ALA A 40 12.07 -6.58 10.78
CA ALA A 40 13.50 -6.37 11.08
C ALA A 40 14.12 -5.16 10.36
N HIS A 41 13.53 -4.71 9.25
CA HIS A 41 14.01 -3.57 8.46
C HIS A 41 13.26 -2.26 8.74
N MET A 42 12.17 -2.32 9.51
CA MET A 42 11.35 -1.16 9.83
C MET A 42 11.83 -0.45 11.09
N VAL A 43 11.64 0.85 11.11
CA VAL A 43 11.80 1.63 12.36
C VAL A 43 10.75 1.20 13.39
N LYS A 44 11.03 1.47 14.66
CA LYS A 44 10.02 1.35 15.72
C LYS A 44 8.84 2.27 15.40
N ASN A 45 7.61 1.73 15.52
CA ASN A 45 6.36 2.40 15.19
C ASN A 45 6.17 2.73 13.69
N GLY A 46 6.99 2.15 12.80
CA GLY A 46 6.78 2.24 11.36
C GLY A 46 5.44 1.62 10.95
N ILE A 47 4.84 2.15 9.90
CA ILE A 47 3.47 1.85 9.47
C ILE A 47 3.47 0.95 8.24
N VAL A 48 2.55 0.00 8.20
CA VAL A 48 2.36 -0.91 7.06
C VAL A 48 0.91 -0.85 6.58
N PHE A 49 0.73 -0.61 5.29
CA PHE A 49 -0.55 -0.75 4.60
C PHE A 49 -0.47 -1.87 3.57
N LEU A 50 -1.21 -2.94 3.81
CA LEU A 50 -1.34 -4.05 2.87
C LEU A 50 -2.68 -3.99 2.16
N ILE A 51 -2.66 -3.69 0.86
CA ILE A 51 -3.86 -3.66 0.04
C ILE A 51 -4.17 -5.09 -0.39
N CYS A 52 -5.29 -5.61 0.05
CA CYS A 52 -5.64 -7.01 -0.09
C CYS A 52 -7.02 -7.19 -0.73
N TYR A 53 -7.04 -7.87 -1.87
CA TYR A 53 -8.26 -8.28 -2.53
C TYR A 53 -8.64 -9.70 -2.09
N ALA A 54 -9.94 -9.94 -1.85
CA ALA A 54 -10.48 -11.26 -1.56
C ALA A 54 -11.07 -11.86 -2.84
N PRO A 55 -10.34 -12.68 -3.61
CA PRO A 55 -10.87 -13.28 -4.82
C PRO A 55 -12.00 -14.26 -4.50
N VAL A 56 -12.82 -14.59 -5.50
CA VAL A 56 -14.00 -15.46 -5.31
C VAL A 56 -13.59 -16.83 -4.78
N GLU A 57 -12.47 -17.33 -5.27
CA GLU A 57 -11.89 -18.63 -4.90
C GLU A 57 -11.16 -18.66 -3.56
N ASP A 58 -10.96 -17.49 -2.94
CA ASP A 58 -10.20 -17.38 -1.69
C ASP A 58 -10.65 -16.15 -0.89
N LYS A 59 -11.81 -16.26 -0.28
CA LYS A 59 -12.41 -15.21 0.53
C LYS A 59 -11.71 -15.00 1.87
N ALA A 60 -10.97 -16.00 2.35
CA ALA A 60 -10.26 -15.95 3.63
C ALA A 60 -8.96 -15.13 3.57
N ARG A 61 -8.44 -14.87 2.37
CA ARG A 61 -7.12 -14.24 2.16
C ARG A 61 -6.84 -13.00 3.01
N PRO A 62 -7.70 -11.98 3.11
CA PRO A 62 -7.40 -10.81 3.94
C PRO A 62 -7.18 -11.17 5.41
N PHE A 63 -7.91 -12.15 5.92
CA PHE A 63 -7.80 -12.60 7.31
C PHE A 63 -6.52 -13.41 7.53
N GLU A 64 -6.12 -14.25 6.58
CA GLU A 64 -4.85 -14.98 6.61
C GLU A 64 -3.65 -14.04 6.56
N VAL A 65 -3.71 -13.02 5.71
CA VAL A 65 -2.70 -11.94 5.64
C VAL A 65 -2.63 -11.22 6.99
N GLY A 66 -3.78 -10.84 7.55
CA GLY A 66 -3.87 -10.20 8.85
C GLY A 66 -3.25 -11.03 9.95
N LYS A 67 -3.56 -12.34 9.98
CA LYS A 67 -2.99 -13.28 10.93
C LYS A 67 -1.46 -13.41 10.79
N ALA A 68 -0.95 -13.60 9.59
CA ALA A 68 0.48 -13.74 9.34
C ALA A 68 1.29 -12.53 9.80
N MET A 69 0.76 -11.31 9.59
CA MET A 69 1.37 -10.08 10.09
C MET A 69 1.36 -10.02 11.62
N SER A 70 0.24 -10.38 12.24
CA SER A 70 0.12 -10.41 13.70
C SER A 70 1.03 -11.46 14.32
N ASP A 71 1.14 -12.66 13.72
CA ASP A 71 2.04 -13.73 14.17
C ASP A 71 3.53 -13.32 14.03
N ALA A 72 3.85 -12.44 13.08
CA ALA A 72 5.18 -11.82 12.95
C ALA A 72 5.42 -10.71 14.01
N GLY A 73 4.42 -10.37 14.80
CA GLY A 73 4.51 -9.41 15.90
C GLY A 73 4.21 -7.97 15.51
N PHE A 74 3.56 -7.71 14.39
CA PHE A 74 2.97 -6.41 14.10
C PHE A 74 1.69 -6.20 14.91
N TYR A 75 1.45 -4.97 15.33
CA TYR A 75 0.17 -4.59 15.92
C TYR A 75 -0.83 -4.28 14.79
N HIS A 76 -1.95 -4.98 14.78
CA HIS A 76 -3.03 -4.74 13.82
C HIS A 76 -3.85 -3.54 14.30
N VAL A 77 -3.81 -2.45 13.54
CA VAL A 77 -4.42 -1.17 13.92
C VAL A 77 -5.86 -1.09 13.43
N ASP A 78 -6.09 -1.33 12.13
CA ASP A 78 -7.41 -1.18 11.52
C ASP A 78 -7.55 -2.00 10.22
N ASN A 79 -8.80 -2.18 9.79
CA ASN A 79 -9.18 -2.72 8.49
C ASN A 79 -9.97 -1.66 7.73
N ILE A 80 -9.34 -1.00 6.77
CA ILE A 80 -9.98 0.00 5.95
C ILE A 80 -10.62 -0.69 4.75
N ILE A 81 -11.89 -0.40 4.49
CA ILE A 81 -12.64 -0.88 3.34
C ILE A 81 -12.57 0.19 2.24
N VAL A 82 -12.02 -0.18 1.10
CA VAL A 82 -11.98 0.72 -0.07
C VAL A 82 -13.00 0.24 -1.08
N GLU A 83 -14.09 0.99 -1.20
CA GLU A 83 -15.12 0.74 -2.21
C GLU A 83 -14.59 1.07 -3.60
N LYS A 84 -14.91 0.22 -4.58
CA LYS A 84 -14.55 0.43 -5.99
C LYS A 84 -15.72 0.98 -6.75
N SER A 85 -15.49 1.99 -7.57
CA SER A 85 -16.50 2.51 -8.52
C SER A 85 -16.76 1.54 -9.67
N TRP A 86 -15.81 0.66 -9.99
CA TRP A 86 -15.93 -0.37 -11.01
C TRP A 86 -15.24 -1.67 -10.59
N PHE A 87 -15.89 -2.79 -10.86
CA PHE A 87 -15.36 -4.12 -10.52
C PHE A 87 -15.64 -5.11 -11.65
N PRO A 88 -14.58 -5.68 -12.27
CA PRO A 88 -14.74 -6.77 -13.19
C PRO A 88 -15.12 -8.02 -12.40
N GLY A 89 -16.33 -8.45 -12.46
CA GLY A 89 -16.75 -9.70 -11.84
C GLY A 89 -17.44 -10.57 -12.86
N LYS A 90 -17.00 -11.81 -13.03
CA LYS A 90 -17.89 -12.81 -13.61
C LYS A 90 -19.05 -12.95 -12.62
N ARG A 91 -20.26 -12.66 -13.08
CA ARG A 91 -21.46 -12.94 -12.30
C ARG A 91 -21.49 -14.43 -12.04
N SER A 92 -21.58 -14.81 -10.79
CA SER A 92 -21.79 -16.18 -10.35
C SER A 92 -23.13 -16.22 -9.65
N GLU A 93 -23.92 -17.24 -9.89
CA GLU A 93 -25.19 -17.45 -9.18
C GLU A 93 -24.97 -17.69 -7.68
N ALA A 94 -23.78 -18.16 -7.31
CA ALA A 94 -23.45 -18.54 -5.93
C ALA A 94 -22.77 -17.45 -5.12
N ASN A 95 -22.25 -16.36 -5.74
CA ASN A 95 -21.43 -15.38 -5.06
C ASN A 95 -21.79 -13.94 -5.42
N LEU A 96 -21.73 -13.07 -4.41
CA LEU A 96 -21.79 -11.63 -4.64
C LEU A 96 -20.50 -11.14 -5.30
N VAL A 97 -20.63 -10.11 -6.12
CA VAL A 97 -19.47 -9.45 -6.75
C VAL A 97 -18.69 -8.68 -5.68
N ASN A 98 -17.37 -8.82 -5.66
CA ASN A 98 -16.52 -8.05 -4.75
C ASN A 98 -16.44 -6.59 -5.22
N SER A 99 -17.10 -5.71 -4.50
CA SER A 99 -17.14 -4.27 -4.76
C SER A 99 -16.13 -3.48 -3.95
N HIS A 100 -15.25 -4.15 -3.20
CA HIS A 100 -14.27 -3.50 -2.33
C HIS A 100 -12.95 -4.25 -2.27
N GLU A 101 -11.95 -3.57 -1.72
CA GLU A 101 -10.68 -4.13 -1.26
C GLU A 101 -10.45 -3.76 0.20
N TYR A 102 -9.62 -4.53 0.87
CA TYR A 102 -9.16 -4.22 2.22
C TYR A 102 -7.82 -3.49 2.15
N VAL A 103 -7.64 -2.48 2.98
CA VAL A 103 -6.32 -1.97 3.35
C VAL A 103 -6.11 -2.35 4.81
N LEU A 104 -5.28 -3.34 5.02
CA LEU A 104 -4.93 -3.81 6.35
C LEU A 104 -3.82 -2.92 6.90
N HIS A 105 -4.10 -2.23 8.00
CA HIS A 105 -3.20 -1.28 8.64
C HIS A 105 -2.50 -1.90 9.84
N PHE A 106 -1.17 -1.89 9.84
CA PHE A 106 -0.33 -2.41 10.92
C PHE A 106 0.71 -1.39 11.36
N CYS A 107 1.18 -1.56 12.59
CA CYS A 107 2.28 -0.79 13.19
C CYS A 107 3.39 -1.73 13.71
N ASN A 108 4.65 -1.37 13.48
CA ASN A 108 5.81 -2.04 14.07
C ASN A 108 6.06 -1.53 15.49
N GLY A 109 5.06 -1.65 16.35
CA GLY A 109 5.04 -1.17 17.73
C GLY A 109 3.63 -1.06 18.24
N LYS A 110 3.44 -0.25 19.29
CA LYS A 110 2.12 0.00 19.90
C LYS A 110 1.72 1.48 19.89
N VAL A 111 2.59 2.33 19.37
CA VAL A 111 2.34 3.77 19.29
C VAL A 111 2.36 4.16 17.82
N TRP A 112 1.24 4.69 17.35
CA TRP A 112 1.09 5.23 16.00
C TRP A 112 0.35 6.56 16.09
N ALA A 113 0.69 7.45 15.19
CA ALA A 113 -0.08 8.66 14.93
C ALA A 113 -0.58 8.63 13.49
N LEU A 114 -1.81 9.05 13.29
CA LEU A 114 -2.37 9.23 11.96
C LEU A 114 -2.87 10.67 11.84
N ASP A 115 -2.40 11.36 10.80
CA ASP A 115 -3.06 12.59 10.37
C ASP A 115 -4.37 12.24 9.65
N ARG A 116 -5.48 12.68 10.20
CA ARG A 116 -6.81 12.42 9.65
C ARG A 116 -7.27 13.49 8.65
N LEU A 117 -6.53 14.59 8.55
CA LEU A 117 -6.90 15.70 7.67
C LEU A 117 -6.95 15.28 6.19
N PRO A 118 -5.96 14.53 5.65
CA PRO A 118 -6.02 14.08 4.27
C PRO A 118 -7.28 13.27 3.93
N ILE A 119 -7.75 12.43 4.85
CA ILE A 119 -8.98 11.63 4.66
C ILE A 119 -10.21 12.53 4.65
N ARG A 120 -10.28 13.47 5.57
CA ARG A 120 -11.40 14.41 5.66
C ARG A 120 -11.53 15.25 4.40
N GLU A 121 -10.40 15.75 3.88
CA GLU A 121 -10.35 16.52 2.65
C GLU A 121 -10.79 15.68 1.44
N TYR A 122 -10.31 14.45 1.36
CA TYR A 122 -10.59 13.55 0.23
C TYR A 122 -12.08 13.15 0.19
N LEU A 123 -12.62 12.70 1.31
CA LEU A 123 -14.00 12.19 1.36
C LEU A 123 -15.05 13.31 1.31
N LYS A 124 -14.67 14.58 1.44
CA LYS A 124 -15.58 15.76 1.46
C LYS A 124 -16.80 15.56 2.35
N THR A 125 -16.64 14.84 3.42
CA THR A 125 -17.74 14.48 4.29
C THR A 125 -18.09 15.69 5.17
N GLY A 126 -19.29 16.22 4.98
CA GLY A 126 -19.84 17.28 5.82
C GLY A 126 -20.20 16.75 7.20
N GLY A 127 -19.97 17.55 8.23
CA GLY A 127 -20.30 17.25 9.63
C GLY A 127 -19.09 17.33 10.56
N ASP A 128 -19.34 17.17 11.85
CA ASP A 128 -18.28 17.06 12.86
C ASP A 128 -17.57 15.71 12.72
N MET A 129 -16.57 15.68 11.84
CA MET A 129 -15.79 14.48 11.54
C MET A 129 -14.44 14.52 12.23
N SER A 130 -14.47 14.64 13.55
CA SER A 130 -13.26 14.44 14.37
C SER A 130 -12.60 13.07 14.12
N CYS A 131 -13.40 12.09 13.67
CA CYS A 131 -12.94 10.75 13.33
C CYS A 131 -13.61 10.23 12.03
N PRO A 132 -12.95 10.33 10.86
CA PRO A 132 -13.47 9.74 9.63
C PRO A 132 -13.61 8.23 9.78
N GLY A 133 -14.68 7.65 9.21
CA GLY A 133 -14.88 6.21 9.19
C GLY A 133 -13.81 5.48 8.37
N ASN A 134 -13.72 4.17 8.54
CA ASN A 134 -12.76 3.31 7.84
C ASN A 134 -13.34 2.68 6.55
N THR A 135 -14.43 3.21 6.01
CA THR A 135 -14.97 2.83 4.70
C THR A 135 -14.84 4.02 3.75
N TRP A 136 -14.05 3.86 2.69
CA TRP A 136 -13.68 4.94 1.78
C TRP A 136 -14.10 4.62 0.37
N LYS A 137 -14.66 5.62 -0.31
CA LYS A 137 -14.91 5.54 -1.75
C LYS A 137 -13.75 6.23 -2.47
N VAL A 138 -12.94 5.43 -3.13
CA VAL A 138 -11.79 5.92 -3.91
C VAL A 138 -12.06 5.67 -5.37
N GLU A 139 -11.86 6.68 -6.21
CA GLU A 139 -11.97 6.50 -7.65
C GLU A 139 -10.87 5.56 -8.13
N THR A 140 -11.28 4.39 -8.61
CA THR A 140 -10.35 3.43 -9.17
C THR A 140 -10.12 3.79 -10.64
N GLY A 141 -8.91 4.25 -10.95
CA GLY A 141 -8.42 4.30 -12.33
C GLY A 141 -8.40 2.90 -12.95
N SER A 142 -7.93 2.79 -14.19
CA SER A 142 -7.97 1.61 -15.05
C SER A 142 -7.70 0.25 -14.39
N LEU A 143 -8.13 -0.79 -15.09
CA LEU A 143 -8.14 -2.24 -14.84
C LEU A 143 -6.81 -2.92 -14.44
N ASP A 144 -5.73 -2.20 -14.25
CA ASP A 144 -4.46 -2.79 -13.86
C ASP A 144 -4.52 -3.37 -12.44
N ASP A 145 -3.83 -4.48 -12.21
CA ASP A 145 -3.66 -5.18 -10.92
C ASP A 145 -2.99 -4.31 -9.82
N SER A 146 -3.14 -3.01 -9.91
CA SER A 146 -2.51 -2.01 -9.07
C SER A 146 -3.55 -1.17 -8.33
N TYR A 147 -3.13 -0.55 -7.25
CA TYR A 147 -3.95 0.42 -6.53
C TYR A 147 -3.79 1.82 -7.12
N PRO A 148 -4.82 2.72 -6.98
CA PRO A 148 -4.78 4.08 -7.49
C PRO A 148 -3.70 4.94 -6.82
N VAL A 149 -3.20 5.95 -7.58
CA VAL A 149 -2.26 6.94 -7.03
C VAL A 149 -2.90 7.72 -5.88
N ASP A 150 -4.18 8.06 -6.00
CA ASP A 150 -4.92 8.80 -4.95
C ASP A 150 -4.98 8.01 -3.64
N LEU A 151 -5.19 6.68 -3.71
CA LEU A 151 -5.13 5.83 -2.52
C LEU A 151 -3.73 5.82 -1.91
N ALA A 152 -2.67 5.71 -2.74
CA ALA A 152 -1.30 5.78 -2.26
C ALA A 152 -1.00 7.11 -1.57
N GLU A 153 -1.44 8.23 -2.18
CA GLU A 153 -1.25 9.57 -1.61
C GLU A 153 -1.97 9.72 -0.28
N LEU A 154 -3.22 9.27 -0.21
CA LEU A 154 -4.00 9.32 1.00
C LEU A 154 -3.34 8.53 2.14
N LEU A 155 -2.93 7.30 1.87
CA LEU A 155 -2.30 6.42 2.86
C LEU A 155 -0.94 6.98 3.34
N ILE A 156 -0.09 7.50 2.43
CA ILE A 156 1.22 8.05 2.82
C ILE A 156 1.05 9.35 3.59
N ARG A 157 0.18 10.27 3.17
CA ARG A 157 -0.07 11.52 3.89
C ARG A 157 -0.64 11.30 5.29
N MET A 158 -1.44 10.24 5.47
CA MET A 158 -1.97 9.89 6.79
C MET A 158 -0.91 9.49 7.81
N THR A 159 0.26 9.05 7.37
CA THR A 159 1.32 8.62 8.30
C THR A 159 2.04 9.77 8.96
N ASP A 160 1.82 11.00 8.49
CA ASP A 160 2.51 12.22 8.98
C ASP A 160 4.04 12.08 9.00
N CYS A 161 4.58 11.23 8.12
CA CYS A 161 6.03 11.02 8.03
C CYS A 161 6.72 12.24 7.39
N LEU A 162 7.91 12.58 7.89
CA LEU A 162 8.66 13.75 7.43
C LEU A 162 9.20 13.54 6.00
N PRO A 163 9.37 14.62 5.21
CA PRO A 163 10.09 14.54 3.94
C PRO A 163 11.45 13.86 4.13
N GLY A 164 11.82 12.99 3.18
CA GLY A 164 13.03 12.16 3.28
C GLY A 164 12.81 10.79 3.93
N SER A 165 11.70 10.56 4.60
CA SER A 165 11.33 9.24 5.15
C SER A 165 11.34 8.14 4.09
N VAL A 166 11.68 6.92 4.50
CA VAL A 166 11.79 5.76 3.60
C VAL A 166 10.43 5.11 3.38
N ILE A 167 9.91 5.24 2.17
CA ILE A 167 8.72 4.53 1.69
C ILE A 167 9.15 3.27 0.94
N PHE A 168 8.56 2.13 1.28
CA PHE A 168 8.92 0.84 0.69
C PHE A 168 7.71 0.15 0.06
N ASP A 169 7.85 -0.27 -1.21
CA ASP A 169 6.86 -1.11 -1.91
C ASP A 169 7.54 -2.35 -2.51
N PRO A 170 7.43 -3.53 -1.88
CA PRO A 170 8.04 -4.76 -2.38
C PRO A 170 7.39 -5.31 -3.66
N TYR A 171 6.29 -4.72 -4.12
CA TYR A 171 5.54 -5.15 -5.32
C TYR A 171 5.06 -3.95 -6.14
N MET A 172 5.99 -3.15 -6.66
CA MET A 172 5.76 -1.82 -7.25
C MET A 172 4.60 -1.71 -8.25
N GLY A 173 4.36 -2.73 -9.06
CA GLY A 173 3.22 -2.78 -9.98
C GLY A 173 3.05 -1.54 -10.85
N SER A 174 2.01 -0.72 -10.63
CA SER A 174 1.74 0.51 -11.40
C SER A 174 2.62 1.69 -11.04
N SER A 175 3.42 1.59 -10.00
CA SER A 175 4.24 2.70 -9.48
C SER A 175 3.47 3.79 -8.69
N ALA A 176 2.29 3.51 -8.19
CA ALA A 176 1.51 4.49 -7.42
C ALA A 176 2.29 5.00 -6.19
N ALA A 177 2.87 4.09 -5.40
CA ALA A 177 3.69 4.47 -4.24
C ALA A 177 4.95 5.25 -4.64
N LEU A 178 5.65 4.85 -5.73
CA LEU A 178 6.81 5.58 -6.24
C LEU A 178 6.46 7.02 -6.59
N ARG A 179 5.40 7.23 -7.41
CA ARG A 179 4.97 8.58 -7.82
C ARG A 179 4.63 9.44 -6.61
N THR A 180 3.90 8.88 -5.68
CA THR A 180 3.48 9.58 -4.46
C THR A 180 4.66 9.92 -3.57
N ALA A 181 5.55 8.97 -3.31
CA ALA A 181 6.74 9.20 -2.50
C ALA A 181 7.59 10.34 -3.05
N LEU A 182 7.87 10.32 -4.37
CA LEU A 182 8.64 11.38 -5.03
C LEU A 182 7.92 12.74 -4.99
N LYS A 183 6.59 12.75 -5.22
CA LYS A 183 5.75 13.97 -5.14
C LYS A 183 5.82 14.62 -3.77
N LEU A 184 5.84 13.81 -2.71
CA LEU A 184 5.85 14.26 -1.31
C LEU A 184 7.26 14.47 -0.74
N GLY A 185 8.31 14.25 -1.54
CA GLY A 185 9.71 14.46 -1.13
C GLY A 185 10.28 13.36 -0.25
N HIS A 186 9.74 12.13 -0.35
CA HIS A 186 10.24 10.96 0.39
C HIS A 186 11.28 10.18 -0.42
N SER A 187 12.10 9.42 0.29
CA SER A 187 12.95 8.37 -0.28
C SER A 187 12.09 7.15 -0.63
N PHE A 188 12.34 6.54 -1.77
CA PHE A 188 11.57 5.37 -2.20
C PHE A 188 12.46 4.18 -2.52
N TYR A 189 12.04 3.00 -2.06
CA TYR A 189 12.61 1.71 -2.44
C TYR A 189 11.50 0.78 -2.88
N GLY A 190 11.75 -0.01 -3.91
CA GLY A 190 10.77 -0.97 -4.37
C GLY A 190 11.36 -2.04 -5.27
N PHE A 191 10.63 -3.15 -5.44
CA PHE A 191 11.03 -4.24 -6.30
C PHE A 191 9.99 -4.50 -7.38
N GLU A 192 10.48 -4.76 -8.58
CA GLU A 192 9.68 -5.18 -9.73
C GLU A 192 10.45 -6.24 -10.51
N LYS A 193 9.76 -7.30 -10.90
CA LYS A 193 10.32 -8.39 -11.69
C LYS A 193 10.15 -8.22 -13.20
N ASP A 194 9.24 -7.34 -13.63
CA ASP A 194 8.96 -7.08 -15.05
C ASP A 194 9.84 -5.93 -15.55
N GLU A 195 10.85 -6.26 -16.35
CA GLU A 195 11.79 -5.29 -16.93
C GLU A 195 11.09 -4.22 -17.79
N ARG A 196 9.94 -4.54 -18.40
CA ARG A 196 9.18 -3.55 -19.20
C ARG A 196 8.65 -2.43 -18.31
N ARG A 197 8.31 -2.74 -17.05
CA ARG A 197 7.86 -1.76 -16.06
C ARG A 197 9.02 -0.90 -15.56
N MET A 198 10.24 -1.43 -15.49
CA MET A 198 11.43 -0.67 -15.05
C MET A 198 11.67 0.57 -15.91
N LYS A 199 11.52 0.48 -17.24
CA LYS A 199 11.64 1.65 -18.14
C LYS A 199 10.63 2.76 -17.83
N LYS A 200 9.43 2.38 -17.37
CA LYS A 200 8.40 3.35 -16.94
C LYS A 200 8.82 4.05 -15.65
N TYR A 201 9.44 3.34 -14.73
CA TYR A 201 9.91 3.92 -13.46
C TYR A 201 11.05 4.90 -13.66
N ASP A 202 12.01 4.58 -14.54
CA ASP A 202 13.08 5.49 -14.90
C ASP A 202 12.56 6.84 -15.46
N LYS A 203 11.47 6.77 -16.25
CA LYS A 203 10.82 7.97 -16.75
C LYS A 203 10.20 8.79 -15.62
N ILE A 204 9.49 8.14 -14.70
CA ILE A 204 8.90 8.79 -13.53
C ILE A 204 9.98 9.47 -12.69
N ILE A 205 11.05 8.75 -12.37
CA ILE A 205 12.17 9.30 -11.57
C ILE A 205 12.76 10.55 -12.24
N LYS A 206 12.98 10.51 -13.56
CA LYS A 206 13.48 11.67 -14.32
C LYS A 206 12.53 12.86 -14.29
N GLU A 207 11.22 12.64 -14.39
CA GLU A 207 10.20 13.70 -14.30
C GLU A 207 10.33 14.47 -12.96
N PHE A 208 10.50 13.77 -11.86
CA PHE A 208 10.64 14.39 -10.53
C PHE A 208 12.03 14.97 -10.28
N SER A 209 13.10 14.36 -10.80
CA SER A 209 14.47 14.87 -10.67
C SER A 209 14.68 16.16 -11.48
N GLY A 210 14.06 16.28 -12.65
CA GLY A 210 14.10 17.48 -13.50
C GLY A 210 13.35 18.68 -12.91
N ALA A 211 12.28 18.44 -12.17
CA ALA A 211 11.50 19.49 -11.51
C ALA A 211 12.26 20.19 -10.37
N THR A 212 13.26 19.53 -9.79
CA THR A 212 14.06 20.08 -8.68
C THR A 212 15.12 21.09 -9.19
N THR A 213 15.55 20.98 -10.45
CA THR A 213 16.55 21.89 -11.05
C THR A 213 15.94 23.18 -11.63
N SER A 214 14.66 23.24 -11.91
CA SER A 214 14.01 24.42 -12.49
C SER A 214 13.51 25.47 -11.48
N LYS A 215 13.64 25.23 -10.17
CA LYS A 215 13.24 26.17 -9.11
C LYS A 215 14.40 26.96 -8.49
N LYS A 216 15.57 26.95 -9.13
CA LYS A 216 16.74 27.78 -8.74
C LYS A 216 17.11 28.75 -9.86
N SER A 217 16.19 29.64 -10.18
CA SER A 217 16.50 30.86 -10.95
C SER A 217 15.59 31.99 -10.50
#